data_6782d687da044675743eb599d82bc0e9
#
_entry.id   6782d687da044675743eb599d82bc0e9
#
_cell.length_a   1.000
_cell.length_b   1.000
_cell.length_c   1.000
_cell.angle_alpha   90.00
_cell.angle_beta   90.00
_cell.angle_gamma   90.00
#
_symmetry.space_group_name_H-M   'P 1'
#
loop_
_entity.id
_entity.type
_entity.pdbx_description
1 polymer ?
#
loop_
_entity_poly.entity_id
_entity_poly.type
_entity_poly.pdbx_seq_one_letter_code
_entity_poly.pdbx_strand_id
1 'polypeptide(L)'
;QWSSSAASDVYKRQGQKGVLLTAGLKLLGPIYLVVPGIIAYHLYKDTGIGADLAYGKLVFDVLPAPLTGVFAAVMVGAILSSFNAGLNSTSALFSIGLYKHIINPQGSEQQMVRAAKVFVVSIAIMAMLIAPILAGQDSIFKYLQKMNGIYFIPIFAVVVVGLLNRRVPAVAGRVGLI
;
A
#
# COMPACT_ATOMS: atom_id res chain seq x y z
N GLN A 1 37.36 1.71 -11.33
CA GLN A 1 36.73 2.55 -10.26
C GLN A 1 35.90 3.71 -10.79
N TRP A 2 36.27 4.35 -11.89
CA TRP A 2 35.50 5.48 -12.47
C TRP A 2 34.16 5.09 -13.06
N SER A 3 33.99 3.91 -13.63
CA SER A 3 32.73 3.46 -14.23
C SER A 3 31.63 3.13 -13.19
N SER A 4 32.04 2.60 -12.03
CA SER A 4 31.07 2.25 -10.97
C SER A 4 30.53 3.48 -10.23
N SER A 5 31.34 4.55 -10.08
CA SER A 5 30.87 5.79 -9.44
C SER A 5 29.90 6.55 -10.35
N ALA A 6 30.21 6.66 -11.64
CA ALA A 6 29.32 7.33 -12.61
C ALA A 6 27.96 6.61 -12.75
N ALA A 7 27.98 5.28 -12.81
CA ALA A 7 26.74 4.48 -12.83
C ALA A 7 25.92 4.67 -11.54
N SER A 8 26.56 4.70 -10.36
CA SER A 8 25.88 4.93 -9.09
C SER A 8 25.26 6.32 -9.00
N ASP A 9 25.91 7.34 -9.55
CA ASP A 9 25.38 8.71 -9.56
C ASP A 9 24.22 8.88 -10.54
N VAL A 10 24.25 8.20 -11.69
CA VAL A 10 23.12 8.14 -12.62
C VAL A 10 21.92 7.47 -11.95
N TYR A 11 22.13 6.35 -11.25
CA TYR A 11 21.07 5.65 -10.51
C TYR A 11 20.45 6.52 -9.40
N LYS A 12 21.27 7.24 -8.64
CA LYS A 12 20.80 8.18 -7.60
C LYS A 12 19.96 9.30 -8.21
N ARG A 13 20.42 9.92 -9.29
CA ARG A 13 19.69 10.98 -9.97
C ARG A 13 18.38 10.50 -10.57
N GLN A 14 18.35 9.30 -11.16
CA GLN A 14 17.12 8.69 -11.66
C GLN A 14 16.15 8.39 -10.52
N GLY A 15 16.63 7.83 -9.41
CA GLY A 15 15.83 7.60 -8.21
C GLY A 15 15.22 8.89 -7.66
N GLN A 16 16.00 9.96 -7.54
CA GLN A 16 15.51 11.27 -7.09
C GLN A 16 14.44 11.84 -8.02
N LYS A 17 14.65 11.78 -9.34
CA LYS A 17 13.66 12.22 -10.33
C LYS A 17 12.39 11.39 -10.26
N GLY A 18 12.50 10.07 -10.09
CA GLY A 18 11.37 9.16 -9.93
C GLY A 18 10.55 9.48 -8.68
N VAL A 19 11.19 9.75 -7.55
CA VAL A 19 10.52 10.16 -6.31
C VAL A 19 9.81 11.50 -6.47
N LEU A 20 10.45 12.51 -7.07
CA LEU A 20 9.84 13.81 -7.30
C LEU A 20 8.65 13.71 -8.27
N LEU A 21 8.78 12.94 -9.35
CA LEU A 21 7.67 12.70 -10.28
C LEU A 21 6.50 12.01 -9.58
N THR A 22 6.79 10.97 -8.79
CA THR A 22 5.77 10.25 -8.01
C THR A 22 5.09 11.17 -7.01
N ALA A 23 5.84 12.02 -6.31
CA ALA A 23 5.28 13.01 -5.39
C ALA A 23 4.36 14.00 -6.12
N GLY A 24 4.79 14.52 -7.27
CA GLY A 24 3.97 15.41 -8.10
C GLY A 24 2.68 14.75 -8.59
N LEU A 25 2.75 13.51 -9.08
CA LEU A 25 1.58 12.75 -9.52
C LEU A 25 0.62 12.44 -8.36
N LYS A 26 1.15 12.20 -7.16
CA LYS A 26 0.31 11.99 -5.96
C LYS A 26 -0.49 13.23 -5.55
N LEU A 27 -0.01 14.44 -5.87
CA LEU A 27 -0.78 15.67 -5.63
C LEU A 27 -2.02 15.77 -6.53
N LEU A 28 -2.04 15.09 -7.67
CA LEU A 28 -3.22 15.00 -8.52
C LEU A 28 -4.26 14.00 -8.00
N GLY A 29 -3.83 13.06 -7.13
CA GLY A 29 -4.71 12.04 -6.55
C GLY A 29 -5.99 12.60 -5.94
N PRO A 30 -5.93 13.60 -5.06
CA PRO A 30 -7.12 14.23 -4.48
C PRO A 30 -8.09 14.79 -5.53
N ILE A 31 -7.61 15.27 -6.67
CA ILE A 31 -8.46 15.87 -7.70
C ILE A 31 -9.39 14.81 -8.29
N TYR A 32 -8.86 13.67 -8.74
CA TYR A 32 -9.68 12.63 -9.36
C TYR A 32 -10.36 11.66 -8.38
N LEU A 33 -9.96 11.68 -7.09
CA LEU A 33 -10.61 10.85 -6.06
C LEU A 33 -11.60 11.66 -5.21
N VAL A 34 -11.22 12.87 -4.77
CA VAL A 34 -12.02 13.65 -3.82
C VAL A 34 -13.12 14.44 -4.55
N VAL A 35 -12.82 15.01 -5.73
CA VAL A 35 -13.82 15.79 -6.48
C VAL A 35 -15.05 14.96 -6.85
N PRO A 36 -14.93 13.74 -7.42
CA PRO A 36 -16.11 12.89 -7.65
C PRO A 36 -16.84 12.52 -6.35
N GLY A 37 -16.11 12.32 -5.24
CA GLY A 37 -16.70 12.08 -3.93
C GLY A 37 -17.55 13.25 -3.42
N ILE A 38 -17.08 14.49 -3.58
CA ILE A 38 -17.82 15.70 -3.23
C ILE A 38 -19.08 15.84 -4.10
N ILE A 39 -18.95 15.59 -5.41
CA ILE A 39 -20.09 15.60 -6.34
C ILE A 39 -21.12 14.56 -5.92
N ALA A 40 -20.69 13.33 -5.65
CA ALA A 40 -21.56 12.26 -5.19
C ALA A 40 -22.27 12.61 -3.88
N TYR A 41 -21.55 13.16 -2.91
CA TYR A 41 -22.15 13.61 -1.67
C TYR A 41 -23.23 14.68 -1.90
N HIS A 42 -22.97 15.66 -2.76
CA HIS A 42 -23.92 16.73 -3.03
C HIS A 42 -25.18 16.24 -3.75
N LEU A 43 -25.03 15.28 -4.67
CA LEU A 43 -26.15 14.69 -5.41
C LEU A 43 -27.01 13.74 -4.56
N TYR A 44 -26.38 13.01 -3.63
CA TYR A 44 -27.05 11.90 -2.92
C TYR A 44 -27.26 12.13 -1.42
N LYS A 45 -26.92 13.31 -0.87
CA LYS A 45 -27.05 13.61 0.55
C LYS A 45 -28.45 13.37 1.13
N ASP A 46 -29.49 13.60 0.31
CA ASP A 46 -30.90 13.48 0.73
C ASP A 46 -31.49 12.10 0.42
N THR A 47 -30.72 11.18 -0.19
CA THR A 47 -31.20 9.85 -0.59
C THR A 47 -30.94 8.77 0.47
N GLY A 48 -30.27 9.08 1.57
CA GLY A 48 -29.92 8.12 2.62
C GLY A 48 -28.84 7.11 2.23
N ILE A 49 -28.17 7.29 1.09
CA ILE A 49 -27.07 6.43 0.64
C ILE A 49 -25.83 6.70 1.49
N GLY A 50 -25.24 5.63 2.05
CA GLY A 50 -24.01 5.73 2.83
C GLY A 50 -22.84 6.28 2.00
N ALA A 51 -21.93 6.99 2.66
CA ALA A 51 -20.78 7.63 1.99
C ALA A 51 -19.92 6.67 1.18
N ASP A 52 -19.76 5.43 1.63
CA ASP A 52 -18.95 4.41 0.96
C ASP A 52 -19.58 3.91 -0.36
N LEU A 53 -20.91 4.06 -0.51
CA LEU A 53 -21.65 3.67 -1.72
C LEU A 53 -21.83 4.82 -2.71
N ALA A 54 -21.69 6.07 -2.27
CA ALA A 54 -21.97 7.26 -3.07
C ALA A 54 -21.14 7.34 -4.36
N TYR A 55 -19.85 6.99 -4.31
CA TYR A 55 -18.98 6.97 -5.47
C TYR A 55 -19.40 5.91 -6.49
N GLY A 56 -19.70 4.69 -6.03
CA GLY A 56 -20.18 3.61 -6.91
C GLY A 56 -21.50 3.97 -7.59
N LYS A 57 -22.42 4.60 -6.85
CA LYS A 57 -23.70 5.10 -7.37
C LYS A 57 -23.49 6.18 -8.43
N LEU A 58 -22.60 7.15 -8.17
CA LEU A 58 -22.25 8.18 -9.16
C LEU A 58 -21.73 7.59 -10.46
N VAL A 59 -20.82 6.63 -10.37
CA VAL A 59 -20.25 5.94 -11.53
C VAL A 59 -21.34 5.24 -12.32
N PHE A 60 -22.25 4.54 -11.64
CA PHE A 60 -23.36 3.82 -12.26
C PHE A 60 -24.35 4.76 -12.96
N ASP A 61 -24.63 5.93 -12.37
CA ASP A 61 -25.61 6.88 -12.92
C ASP A 61 -25.04 7.73 -14.07
N VAL A 62 -23.72 7.98 -14.06
CA VAL A 62 -23.07 8.86 -15.05
C VAL A 62 -22.52 8.10 -16.26
N LEU A 63 -22.04 6.87 -16.05
CA LEU A 63 -21.40 6.11 -17.13
C LEU A 63 -22.44 5.32 -17.93
N PRO A 64 -22.36 5.34 -19.28
CA PRO A 64 -23.11 4.40 -20.12
C PRO A 64 -22.79 2.93 -19.77
N ALA A 65 -23.77 2.04 -19.93
CA ALA A 65 -23.66 0.64 -19.55
C ALA A 65 -22.36 -0.08 -20.01
N PRO A 66 -21.85 0.10 -21.24
CA PRO A 66 -20.59 -0.52 -21.67
C PRO A 66 -19.40 -0.01 -20.85
N LEU A 67 -19.34 1.29 -20.55
CA LEU A 67 -18.25 1.90 -19.80
C LEU A 67 -18.30 1.55 -18.30
N THR A 68 -19.48 1.33 -17.75
CA THR A 68 -19.65 0.85 -16.36
C THR A 68 -19.01 -0.53 -16.21
N GLY A 69 -19.19 -1.44 -17.17
CA GLY A 69 -18.54 -2.75 -17.18
C GLY A 69 -17.01 -2.66 -17.25
N VAL A 70 -16.49 -1.80 -18.13
CA VAL A 70 -15.03 -1.53 -18.22
C VAL A 70 -14.51 -0.95 -16.92
N PHE A 71 -15.21 0.02 -16.33
CA PHE A 71 -14.83 0.60 -15.04
C PHE A 71 -14.77 -0.45 -13.93
N ALA A 72 -15.79 -1.31 -13.83
CA ALA A 72 -15.80 -2.41 -12.87
C ALA A 72 -14.60 -3.36 -13.05
N ALA A 73 -14.27 -3.72 -14.28
CA ALA A 73 -13.11 -4.56 -14.59
C ALA A 73 -11.78 -3.88 -14.17
N VAL A 74 -11.64 -2.58 -14.45
CA VAL A 74 -10.47 -1.79 -14.03
C VAL A 74 -10.35 -1.75 -12.51
N MET A 75 -11.45 -1.54 -11.79
CA MET A 75 -11.46 -1.53 -10.32
C MET A 75 -11.05 -2.89 -9.73
N VAL A 76 -11.60 -3.98 -10.26
CA VAL A 76 -11.19 -5.35 -9.86
C VAL A 76 -9.71 -5.57 -10.14
N GLY A 77 -9.22 -5.18 -11.33
CA GLY A 77 -7.82 -5.26 -11.69
C GLY A 77 -6.90 -4.47 -10.75
N ALA A 78 -7.29 -3.26 -10.37
CA ALA A 78 -6.55 -2.42 -9.43
C ALA A 78 -6.46 -3.05 -8.03
N ILE A 79 -7.57 -3.62 -7.54
CA ILE A 79 -7.62 -4.33 -6.24
C ILE A 79 -6.69 -5.55 -6.28
N LEU A 80 -6.80 -6.38 -7.33
CA LEU A 80 -5.97 -7.58 -7.49
C LEU A 80 -4.48 -7.23 -7.60
N SER A 81 -4.15 -6.16 -8.33
CA SER A 81 -2.77 -5.68 -8.47
C SER A 81 -2.19 -5.25 -7.13
N SER A 82 -2.94 -4.47 -6.35
CA SER A 82 -2.51 -4.01 -5.02
C SER A 82 -2.36 -5.17 -4.04
N PHE A 83 -3.29 -6.11 -4.05
CA PHE A 83 -3.25 -7.32 -3.22
C PHE A 83 -2.04 -8.18 -3.56
N ASN A 84 -1.78 -8.41 -4.85
CA ASN A 84 -0.63 -9.19 -5.32
C ASN A 84 0.71 -8.52 -4.94
N ALA A 85 0.82 -7.21 -5.08
CA ALA A 85 2.00 -6.46 -4.66
C ALA A 85 2.25 -6.58 -3.14
N GLY A 86 1.19 -6.50 -2.33
CA GLY A 86 1.25 -6.71 -0.88
C GLY A 86 1.73 -8.11 -0.51
N LEU A 87 1.16 -9.14 -1.12
CA LEU A 87 1.55 -10.54 -0.90
C LEU A 87 3.01 -10.79 -1.30
N ASN A 88 3.44 -10.24 -2.44
CA ASN A 88 4.82 -10.40 -2.92
C ASN A 88 5.83 -9.73 -1.97
N SER A 89 5.54 -8.51 -1.52
CA SER A 89 6.40 -7.80 -0.56
C SER A 89 6.49 -8.53 0.77
N THR A 90 5.36 -9.01 1.30
CA THR A 90 5.30 -9.75 2.56
C THR A 90 6.03 -11.10 2.46
N SER A 91 5.90 -11.77 1.31
CA SER A 91 6.63 -13.00 0.99
C SER A 91 8.15 -12.79 1.01
N ALA A 92 8.62 -11.71 0.39
CA ALA A 92 10.05 -11.37 0.37
C ALA A 92 10.58 -11.07 1.78
N LEU A 93 9.83 -10.30 2.57
CA LEU A 93 10.19 -10.01 3.97
C LEU A 93 10.24 -11.29 4.81
N PHE A 94 9.28 -12.18 4.66
CA PHE A 94 9.26 -13.47 5.35
C PHE A 94 10.44 -14.34 4.94
N SER A 95 10.65 -14.54 3.65
CA SER A 95 11.63 -15.50 3.14
C SER A 95 13.06 -15.04 3.42
N ILE A 96 13.36 -13.77 3.22
CA ILE A 96 14.71 -13.22 3.42
C ILE A 96 14.93 -12.83 4.87
N GLY A 97 13.97 -12.14 5.50
CA GLY A 97 14.12 -11.61 6.84
C GLY A 97 13.95 -12.66 7.94
N LEU A 98 12.92 -13.48 7.86
CA LEU A 98 12.58 -14.43 8.92
C LEU A 98 13.11 -15.84 8.63
N TYR A 99 12.74 -16.40 7.48
CA TYR A 99 13.05 -17.81 7.17
C TYR A 99 14.55 -18.04 7.08
N LYS A 100 15.26 -17.25 6.28
CA LYS A 100 16.69 -17.40 6.06
C LYS A 100 17.55 -17.06 7.28
N HIS A 101 17.12 -16.11 8.13
CA HIS A 101 17.94 -15.70 9.27
C HIS A 101 17.62 -16.44 10.57
N ILE A 102 16.37 -16.91 10.74
CA ILE A 102 15.91 -17.47 12.02
C ILE A 102 15.53 -18.95 11.89
N ILE A 103 14.76 -19.32 10.85
CA ILE A 103 14.19 -20.66 10.76
C ILE A 103 15.17 -21.66 10.17
N ASN A 104 15.78 -21.31 9.03
CA ASN A 104 16.72 -22.19 8.34
C ASN A 104 17.85 -21.41 7.65
N PRO A 105 18.89 -21.00 8.40
CA PRO A 105 20.02 -20.23 7.85
C PRO A 105 20.82 -20.96 6.75
N GLN A 106 20.83 -22.28 6.77
CA GLN A 106 21.53 -23.12 5.80
C GLN A 106 20.61 -23.72 4.73
N GLY A 107 19.34 -23.29 4.72
CA GLY A 107 18.36 -23.78 3.75
C GLY A 107 18.72 -23.45 2.30
N SER A 108 18.42 -24.39 1.40
CA SER A 108 18.61 -24.17 -0.03
C SER A 108 17.62 -23.09 -0.53
N GLU A 109 17.95 -22.45 -1.66
CA GLU A 109 17.10 -21.46 -2.31
C GLU A 109 15.70 -22.04 -2.64
N GLN A 110 15.65 -23.30 -3.06
CA GLN A 110 14.40 -24.00 -3.34
C GLN A 110 13.52 -24.16 -2.09
N GLN A 111 14.11 -24.42 -0.93
CA GLN A 111 13.39 -24.51 0.34
C GLN A 111 12.83 -23.13 0.75
N MET A 112 13.64 -22.08 0.57
CA MET A 112 13.21 -20.72 0.84
C MET A 112 12.02 -20.30 -0.03
N VAL A 113 12.07 -20.58 -1.34
CA VAL A 113 10.96 -20.31 -2.27
C VAL A 113 9.71 -21.10 -1.92
N ARG A 114 9.86 -22.37 -1.53
CA ARG A 114 8.71 -23.20 -1.09
C ARG A 114 8.08 -22.66 0.20
N ALA A 115 8.89 -22.30 1.18
CA ALA A 115 8.40 -21.68 2.42
C ALA A 115 7.69 -20.35 2.15
N ALA A 116 8.22 -19.51 1.25
CA ALA A 116 7.58 -18.29 0.80
C ALA A 116 6.20 -18.53 0.18
N LYS A 117 6.08 -19.53 -0.70
CA LYS A 117 4.80 -19.89 -1.33
C LYS A 117 3.76 -20.36 -0.30
N VAL A 118 4.16 -21.22 0.62
CA VAL A 118 3.27 -21.69 1.69
C VAL A 118 2.82 -20.52 2.55
N PHE A 119 3.72 -19.66 2.92
CA PHE A 119 3.41 -18.46 3.72
C PHE A 119 2.42 -17.52 3.02
N VAL A 120 2.62 -17.23 1.73
CA VAL A 120 1.71 -16.39 0.93
C VAL A 120 0.31 -16.98 0.87
N VAL A 121 0.19 -18.30 0.62
CA VAL A 121 -1.12 -18.98 0.59
C VAL A 121 -1.79 -18.90 1.97
N SER A 122 -1.04 -19.11 3.04
CA SER A 122 -1.57 -19.00 4.40
C SER A 122 -2.09 -17.59 4.71
N ILE A 123 -1.31 -16.56 4.37
CA ILE A 123 -1.72 -15.15 4.55
C ILE A 123 -2.95 -14.81 3.70
N ALA A 124 -3.00 -15.30 2.46
CA ALA A 124 -4.16 -15.08 1.60
C ALA A 124 -5.44 -15.71 2.17
N ILE A 125 -5.35 -16.93 2.68
CA ILE A 125 -6.48 -17.61 3.35
C ILE A 125 -6.89 -16.86 4.62
N MET A 126 -5.93 -16.44 5.45
CA MET A 126 -6.23 -15.63 6.63
C MET A 126 -6.91 -14.31 6.28
N ALA A 127 -6.46 -13.63 5.22
CA ALA A 127 -7.09 -12.39 4.75
C ALA A 127 -8.54 -12.63 4.31
N MET A 128 -8.82 -13.74 3.61
CA MET A 128 -10.19 -14.12 3.23
C MET A 128 -11.08 -14.38 4.45
N LEU A 129 -10.56 -15.00 5.50
CA LEU A 129 -11.32 -15.28 6.73
C LEU A 129 -11.58 -14.00 7.55
N ILE A 130 -10.66 -13.02 7.51
CA ILE A 130 -10.78 -11.76 8.24
C ILE A 130 -11.65 -10.74 7.48
N ALA A 131 -11.68 -10.81 6.15
CA ALA A 131 -12.40 -9.85 5.31
C ALA A 131 -13.88 -9.64 5.70
N PRO A 132 -14.67 -10.67 6.05
CA PRO A 132 -16.07 -10.47 6.48
C PRO A 132 -16.21 -9.65 7.76
N ILE A 133 -15.22 -9.72 8.67
CA ILE A 133 -15.22 -8.94 9.93
C ILE A 133 -15.08 -7.44 9.62
N LEU A 134 -14.34 -7.11 8.58
CA LEU A 134 -14.16 -5.71 8.14
C LEU A 134 -15.39 -5.16 7.42
N ALA A 135 -16.20 -6.02 6.81
CA ALA A 135 -17.44 -5.60 6.11
C ALA A 135 -18.49 -4.98 7.05
N GLY A 136 -18.40 -5.24 8.37
CA GLY A 136 -19.26 -4.65 9.38
C GLY A 136 -18.83 -3.27 9.90
N GLN A 137 -17.75 -2.69 9.39
CA GLN A 137 -17.27 -1.37 9.82
C GLN A 137 -18.05 -0.25 9.13
N ASP A 138 -18.33 0.83 9.85
CA ASP A 138 -19.05 2.00 9.33
C ASP A 138 -18.35 2.66 8.12
N SER A 139 -17.02 2.56 8.06
CA SER A 139 -16.23 3.01 6.91
C SER A 139 -14.91 2.27 6.83
N ILE A 140 -14.76 1.49 5.77
CA ILE A 140 -13.52 0.75 5.47
C ILE A 140 -12.35 1.73 5.26
N PHE A 141 -12.61 2.89 4.63
CA PHE A 141 -11.60 3.91 4.41
C PHE A 141 -11.03 4.48 5.72
N LYS A 142 -11.90 4.83 6.68
CA LYS A 142 -11.47 5.31 8.00
C LYS A 142 -10.65 4.27 8.74
N TYR A 143 -11.06 3.00 8.66
CA TYR A 143 -10.31 1.91 9.27
C TYR A 143 -8.91 1.76 8.68
N LEU A 144 -8.80 1.76 7.34
CA LEU A 144 -7.51 1.69 6.64
C LEU A 144 -6.62 2.89 6.97
N GLN A 145 -7.16 4.10 7.04
CA GLN A 145 -6.40 5.29 7.40
C GLN A 145 -5.87 5.22 8.84
N LYS A 146 -6.69 4.71 9.77
CA LYS A 146 -6.28 4.50 11.16
C LYS A 146 -5.14 3.47 11.25
N MET A 147 -5.25 2.35 10.55
CA MET A 147 -4.20 1.33 10.49
C MET A 147 -2.91 1.88 9.87
N ASN A 148 -3.01 2.56 8.74
CA ASN A 148 -1.87 3.21 8.11
C ASN A 148 -1.18 4.22 9.04
N GLY A 149 -1.95 5.02 9.79
CA GLY A 149 -1.41 5.97 10.77
C GLY A 149 -0.55 5.30 11.83
N ILE A 150 -0.96 4.15 12.33
CA ILE A 150 -0.21 3.40 13.36
C ILE A 150 1.19 3.03 12.86
N TYR A 151 1.34 2.68 11.58
CA TYR A 151 2.63 2.30 11.02
C TYR A 151 3.44 3.48 10.48
N PHE A 152 2.80 4.38 9.73
CA PHE A 152 3.52 5.45 9.03
C PHE A 152 3.98 6.57 9.95
N ILE A 153 3.22 6.90 11.00
CA ILE A 153 3.60 7.99 11.91
C ILE A 153 4.90 7.70 12.64
N PRO A 154 5.10 6.54 13.30
CA PRO A 154 6.36 6.22 13.95
C PRO A 154 7.53 6.14 12.95
N ILE A 155 7.33 5.49 11.81
CA ILE A 155 8.37 5.38 10.78
C ILE A 155 8.78 6.77 10.28
N PHE A 156 7.82 7.63 9.97
CA PHE A 156 8.08 8.99 9.52
C PHE A 156 8.83 9.80 10.58
N ALA A 157 8.40 9.71 11.85
CA ALA A 157 9.07 10.39 12.96
C ALA A 157 10.53 9.95 13.08
N VAL A 158 10.80 8.65 13.05
CA VAL A 158 12.17 8.11 13.14
C VAL A 158 13.03 8.59 11.96
N VAL A 159 12.48 8.57 10.74
CA VAL A 159 13.21 9.04 9.55
C VAL A 159 13.50 10.53 9.63
N VAL A 160 12.52 11.36 9.99
CA VAL A 160 12.70 12.83 10.11
C VAL A 160 13.74 13.16 11.18
N VAL A 161 13.62 12.56 12.36
CA VAL A 161 14.59 12.78 13.46
C VAL A 161 15.99 12.31 13.05
N GLY A 162 16.11 11.16 12.39
CA GLY A 162 17.39 10.63 11.90
C GLY A 162 18.04 11.50 10.82
N LEU A 163 17.24 12.15 9.96
CA LEU A 163 17.73 13.09 8.96
C LEU A 163 18.16 14.43 9.55
N LEU A 164 17.41 14.94 10.53
CA LEU A 164 17.68 16.23 11.17
C LEU A 164 18.83 16.15 12.17
N ASN A 165 19.01 15.01 12.84
CA ASN A 165 20.01 14.84 13.88
C ASN A 165 20.86 13.59 13.65
N ARG A 166 22.03 13.75 13.06
CA ARG A 166 22.99 12.66 12.78
C ARG A 166 23.59 12.01 14.03
N ARG A 167 23.36 12.58 15.24
CA ARG A 167 23.90 12.04 16.51
C ARG A 167 22.94 11.06 17.18
N VAL A 168 21.75 10.84 16.62
CA VAL A 168 20.77 9.89 17.18
C VAL A 168 21.30 8.46 17.02
N PRO A 169 21.47 7.71 18.12
CA PRO A 169 21.95 6.34 18.06
C PRO A 169 20.88 5.42 17.44
N ALA A 170 21.31 4.35 16.76
CA ALA A 170 20.40 3.38 16.12
C ALA A 170 19.39 2.75 17.08
N VAL A 171 19.71 2.70 18.38
CA VAL A 171 18.82 2.21 19.46
C VAL A 171 17.58 3.11 19.58
N ALA A 172 17.72 4.43 19.43
CA ALA A 172 16.58 5.35 19.49
C ALA A 172 15.55 5.08 18.39
N GLY A 173 16.01 4.67 17.19
CA GLY A 173 15.13 4.25 16.10
C GLY A 173 14.34 2.98 16.45
N ARG A 174 14.96 2.02 17.14
CA ARG A 174 14.26 0.79 17.58
C ARG A 174 13.20 1.09 18.63
N VAL A 175 13.52 1.94 19.60
CA VAL A 175 12.58 2.33 20.69
C VAL A 175 11.44 3.20 20.14
N GLY A 176 11.69 4.05 19.16
CA GLY A 176 10.66 4.90 18.56
C GLY A 176 9.67 4.17 17.64
N LEU A 177 9.93 2.89 17.31
CA LEU A 177 9.04 2.04 16.50
C LEU A 177 8.18 1.09 17.34
N ILE A 178 8.40 1.01 18.64
CA ILE A 178 7.61 0.22 19.62
C ILE A 178 6.62 1.13 20.32
#